data_27fad7f8d1af084c2fe7742387eecbfd
#
_entry.id   27fad7f8d1af084c2fe7742387eecbfd
#
_cell.length_a   1.000
_cell.length_b   1.000
_cell.length_c   1.000
_cell.angle_alpha   90.00
_cell.angle_beta   90.00
_cell.angle_gamma   90.00
#
_symmetry.space_group_name_H-M   'P 1'
#
loop_
_entity.id
_entity.type
_entity.pdbx_description
1 polymer ?
#
loop_
_entity_poly.entity_id
_entity_poly.type
_entity_poly.pdbx_seq_one_letter_code
_entity_poly.pdbx_strand_id
1 'polypeptide(L)'
;LGFINQFKNNANNMNALFKQQVWEITKLIPKGRVSSYDAIAKAVGFPNHSRHVGKAMGGCPEDVPAYRVISSSGILSVPEFQKKLEAEGITVENLRIKNFKKLFWNPLEEL
;
A
#
# COMPACT_ATOMS: atom_id res chain seq x y z
N LEU A 1 -12.30 13.05 4.11
CA LEU A 1 -12.60 12.15 5.21
C LEU A 1 -13.05 12.94 6.42
N GLY A 2 -14.30 12.77 6.81
CA GLY A 2 -14.92 13.59 7.83
C GLY A 2 -14.22 13.57 9.18
N PHE A 3 -13.70 12.43 9.59
CA PHE A 3 -13.10 12.32 10.92
C PHE A 3 -11.70 12.96 11.02
N ILE A 4 -11.09 13.34 9.92
CA ILE A 4 -9.81 14.07 9.96
C ILE A 4 -9.98 15.40 10.70
N ASN A 5 -11.14 16.03 10.58
CA ASN A 5 -11.42 17.29 11.23
C ASN A 5 -11.31 17.22 12.75
N GLN A 6 -11.51 16.04 13.34
CA GLN A 6 -11.40 15.85 14.79
C GLN A 6 -9.96 15.98 15.28
N PHE A 7 -8.98 15.81 14.39
CA PHE A 7 -7.57 15.75 14.75
C PHE A 7 -6.75 16.91 14.19
N LYS A 8 -7.38 17.84 13.51
CA LYS A 8 -6.64 18.89 12.77
C LYS A 8 -5.75 19.79 13.64
N ASN A 9 -5.98 19.81 14.95
CA ASN A 9 -5.20 20.62 15.88
C ASN A 9 -4.05 19.84 16.52
N ASN A 10 -3.82 18.59 16.11
CA ASN A 10 -2.78 17.75 16.69
C ASN A 10 -2.05 17.00 15.57
N ALA A 11 -0.83 17.43 15.26
CA ALA A 11 -0.03 16.85 14.18
C ALA A 11 0.25 15.37 14.40
N ASN A 12 0.48 14.92 15.66
CA ASN A 12 0.73 13.51 15.95
C ASN A 12 -0.50 12.66 15.65
N ASN A 13 -1.70 13.18 15.96
CA ASN A 13 -2.94 12.48 15.64
C ASN A 13 -3.16 12.40 14.13
N MET A 14 -2.79 13.47 13.40
CA MET A 14 -2.89 13.48 11.95
C MET A 14 -1.97 12.42 11.33
N ASN A 15 -0.73 12.31 11.82
CA ASN A 15 0.19 11.27 11.35
C ASN A 15 -0.30 9.87 11.68
N ALA A 16 -0.84 9.67 12.87
CA ALA A 16 -1.40 8.39 13.27
C ALA A 16 -2.60 8.03 12.41
N LEU A 17 -3.45 9.00 12.09
CA LEU A 17 -4.61 8.80 11.25
C LEU A 17 -4.21 8.43 9.82
N PHE A 18 -3.22 9.11 9.27
CA PHE A 18 -2.70 8.79 7.94
C PHE A 18 -2.23 7.33 7.88
N LYS A 19 -1.41 6.92 8.85
CA LYS A 19 -0.92 5.53 8.92
C LYS A 19 -2.07 4.54 9.01
N GLN A 20 -3.04 4.82 9.87
CA GLN A 20 -4.18 3.93 10.04
C GLN A 20 -4.97 3.77 8.74
N GLN A 21 -5.21 4.85 8.02
CA GLN A 21 -5.92 4.79 6.74
C GLN A 21 -5.14 4.00 5.70
N VAL A 22 -3.82 4.21 5.64
CA VAL A 22 -2.95 3.45 4.74
C VAL A 22 -3.05 1.95 5.04
N TRP A 23 -2.96 1.58 6.31
CA TRP A 23 -3.06 0.18 6.73
C TRP A 23 -4.42 -0.42 6.42
N GLU A 24 -5.50 0.31 6.66
CA GLU A 24 -6.86 -0.18 6.39
C GLU A 24 -7.08 -0.44 4.90
N ILE A 25 -6.62 0.46 4.04
CA ILE A 25 -6.73 0.24 2.59
C ILE A 25 -5.86 -0.94 2.16
N THR A 26 -4.66 -1.05 2.72
CA THR A 26 -3.75 -2.16 2.38
C THR A 26 -4.38 -3.51 2.71
N LYS A 27 -5.09 -3.62 3.82
CA LYS A 27 -5.80 -4.85 4.19
C LYS A 27 -6.86 -5.26 3.16
N LEU A 28 -7.37 -4.32 2.40
CA LEU A 28 -8.41 -4.60 1.41
C LEU A 28 -7.86 -5.13 0.09
N ILE A 29 -6.55 -5.08 -0.11
CA ILE A 29 -5.95 -5.62 -1.33
C ILE A 29 -6.17 -7.12 -1.36
N PRO A 30 -6.85 -7.66 -2.39
CA PRO A 30 -7.13 -9.09 -2.45
C PRO A 30 -5.86 -9.92 -2.54
N LYS A 31 -5.91 -11.13 -2.00
CA LYS A 31 -4.84 -12.11 -2.17
C LYS A 31 -4.61 -12.35 -3.67
N GLY A 32 -3.36 -12.39 -4.09
CA GLY A 32 -3.01 -12.57 -5.49
C GLY A 32 -3.03 -11.29 -6.32
N ARG A 33 -3.31 -10.14 -5.67
CA ARG A 33 -3.29 -8.83 -6.32
C ARG A 33 -2.26 -7.94 -5.63
N VAL A 34 -1.84 -6.90 -6.33
CA VAL A 34 -0.88 -5.92 -5.78
C VAL A 34 -1.38 -4.51 -6.04
N SER A 35 -0.97 -3.58 -5.20
CA SER A 35 -1.20 -2.16 -5.41
C SER A 35 0.13 -1.42 -5.36
N SER A 36 0.10 -0.09 -5.43
CA SER A 36 1.31 0.70 -5.40
C SER A 36 1.24 1.75 -4.30
N TYR A 37 2.41 2.21 -3.86
CA TYR A 37 2.48 3.30 -2.89
C TYR A 37 1.73 4.53 -3.40
N ASP A 38 1.85 4.81 -4.70
CA ASP A 38 1.18 5.94 -5.32
C ASP A 38 -0.34 5.79 -5.32
N ALA A 39 -0.85 4.61 -5.67
CA ALA A 39 -2.29 4.36 -5.69
C ALA A 39 -2.90 4.47 -4.29
N ILE A 40 -2.20 3.99 -3.27
CA ILE A 40 -2.68 4.08 -1.89
C ILE A 40 -2.64 5.54 -1.43
N ALA A 41 -1.58 6.29 -1.76
CA ALA A 41 -1.50 7.71 -1.42
C ALA A 41 -2.68 8.49 -1.99
N LYS A 42 -3.01 8.24 -3.26
CA LYS A 42 -4.16 8.88 -3.90
C LYS A 42 -5.46 8.51 -3.20
N ALA A 43 -5.61 7.25 -2.83
CA ALA A 43 -6.85 6.77 -2.19
C ALA A 43 -7.09 7.40 -0.82
N VAL A 44 -6.02 7.68 -0.06
CA VAL A 44 -6.16 8.35 1.23
C VAL A 44 -6.21 9.87 1.12
N GLY A 45 -6.19 10.41 -0.09
CA GLY A 45 -6.35 11.84 -0.33
C GLY A 45 -5.07 12.65 -0.35
N PHE A 46 -3.92 12.01 -0.46
CA PHE A 46 -2.61 12.67 -0.49
C PHE A 46 -1.79 12.19 -1.69
N PRO A 47 -2.17 12.58 -2.91
CA PRO A 47 -1.60 12.00 -4.15
C PRO A 47 -0.09 12.16 -4.32
N ASN A 48 0.54 13.09 -3.61
CA ASN A 48 1.99 13.28 -3.74
C ASN A 48 2.76 12.70 -2.55
N HIS A 49 2.14 11.78 -1.80
CA HIS A 49 2.71 11.27 -0.56
C HIS A 49 3.05 9.77 -0.61
N SER A 50 3.46 9.26 -1.79
CA SER A 50 3.83 7.85 -1.92
C SER A 50 4.99 7.46 -0.98
N ARG A 51 5.95 8.35 -0.76
CA ARG A 51 7.03 8.12 0.18
C ARG A 51 6.55 7.94 1.61
N HIS A 52 5.56 8.73 2.01
CA HIS A 52 4.95 8.63 3.33
C HIS A 52 4.20 7.31 3.50
N VAL A 53 3.59 6.81 2.44
CA VAL A 53 2.98 5.47 2.45
C VAL A 53 4.05 4.41 2.70
N GLY A 54 5.19 4.51 2.03
CA GLY A 54 6.30 3.58 2.25
C GLY A 54 6.78 3.59 3.69
N LYS A 55 6.90 4.76 4.30
CA LYS A 55 7.28 4.89 5.71
C LYS A 55 6.24 4.25 6.62
N ALA A 56 4.96 4.44 6.34
CA ALA A 56 3.89 3.85 7.13
C ALA A 56 3.95 2.32 7.09
N MET A 57 4.35 1.74 5.97
CA MET A 57 4.49 0.29 5.84
C MET A 57 5.60 -0.28 6.72
N GLY A 58 6.65 0.51 6.98
CA GLY A 58 7.79 0.06 7.77
C GLY A 58 7.45 -0.29 9.21
N GLY A 59 6.35 0.21 9.75
CA GLY A 59 5.94 -0.06 11.12
C GLY A 59 4.55 -0.65 11.23
N CYS A 60 4.04 -1.26 10.16
CA CYS A 60 2.67 -1.75 10.15
C CYS A 60 2.51 -3.02 11.01
N PRO A 61 1.29 -3.24 11.53
CA PRO A 61 0.97 -4.49 12.21
C PRO A 61 1.09 -5.70 11.29
N GLU A 62 1.26 -6.89 11.89
CA GLU A 62 1.45 -8.12 11.12
C GLU A 62 0.28 -8.49 10.22
N ASP A 63 -0.94 -8.06 10.57
CA ASP A 63 -2.12 -8.35 9.76
C ASP A 63 -2.25 -7.46 8.53
N VAL A 64 -1.36 -6.47 8.36
CA VAL A 64 -1.33 -5.62 7.18
C VAL A 64 -0.41 -6.25 6.13
N PRO A 65 -0.94 -6.63 4.96
CA PRO A 65 -0.12 -7.30 3.94
C PRO A 65 0.73 -6.30 3.14
N ALA A 66 1.73 -5.72 3.81
CA ALA A 66 2.60 -4.71 3.21
C ALA A 66 3.30 -5.21 1.94
N TYR A 67 3.52 -6.53 1.83
CA TYR A 67 4.15 -7.13 0.66
C TYR A 67 3.31 -7.02 -0.62
N ARG A 68 2.02 -6.69 -0.51
CA ARG A 68 1.16 -6.46 -1.67
C ARG A 68 1.23 -5.03 -2.19
N VAL A 69 2.09 -4.19 -1.60
CA VAL A 69 2.29 -2.81 -2.04
C VAL A 69 3.70 -2.65 -2.59
N ILE A 70 3.80 -2.23 -3.83
CA ILE A 70 5.07 -2.14 -4.54
C ILE A 70 5.16 -0.78 -5.25
N SER A 71 6.26 -0.53 -5.96
CA SER A 71 6.39 0.71 -6.72
C SER A 71 5.40 0.75 -7.88
N SER A 72 5.08 1.94 -8.37
CA SER A 72 4.17 2.10 -9.51
C SER A 72 4.71 1.53 -10.81
N SER A 73 6.01 1.21 -10.85
CA SER A 73 6.64 0.55 -12.00
C SER A 73 6.62 -0.98 -11.90
N GLY A 74 6.03 -1.53 -10.85
CA GLY A 74 5.94 -2.98 -10.69
C GLY A 74 7.16 -3.62 -10.07
N ILE A 75 8.02 -2.83 -9.43
CA ILE A 75 9.27 -3.32 -8.82
C ILE A 75 9.11 -3.42 -7.31
N LEU A 76 9.58 -4.53 -6.73
CA LEU A 76 9.58 -4.72 -5.29
C LEU A 76 10.57 -3.77 -4.63
N SER A 77 10.12 -3.03 -3.62
CA SER A 77 11.00 -2.19 -2.81
C SER A 77 11.73 -3.00 -1.74
N VAL A 78 11.14 -4.11 -1.32
CA VAL A 78 11.69 -4.99 -0.28
C VAL A 78 11.86 -6.38 -0.86
N PRO A 79 13.09 -6.78 -1.22
CA PRO A 79 13.33 -8.07 -1.88
C PRO A 79 12.82 -9.28 -1.09
N GLU A 80 12.81 -9.20 0.24
CA GLU A 80 12.35 -10.28 1.11
C GLU A 80 10.88 -10.61 0.93
N PHE A 81 10.10 -9.70 0.33
CA PHE A 81 8.67 -9.93 0.09
C PHE A 81 8.40 -10.85 -1.09
N GLN A 82 9.42 -11.17 -1.90
CA GLN A 82 9.24 -12.02 -3.07
C GLN A 82 8.61 -13.36 -2.73
N LYS A 83 9.09 -14.02 -1.67
CA LYS A 83 8.56 -15.32 -1.28
C LYS A 83 7.08 -15.27 -0.90
N LYS A 84 6.66 -14.21 -0.22
CA LYS A 84 5.26 -14.03 0.17
C LYS A 84 4.37 -13.84 -1.05
N LEU A 85 4.85 -13.07 -2.02
CA LEU A 85 4.12 -12.84 -3.28
C LEU A 85 4.03 -14.12 -4.09
N GLU A 86 5.13 -14.87 -4.19
CA GLU A 86 5.15 -16.15 -4.90
C GLU A 86 4.19 -17.17 -4.27
N ALA A 87 4.07 -17.15 -2.95
CA ALA A 87 3.13 -18.01 -2.25
C ALA A 87 1.68 -17.71 -2.60
N GLU A 88 1.40 -16.51 -3.11
CA GLU A 88 0.07 -16.11 -3.58
C GLU A 88 -0.11 -16.33 -5.08
N GLY A 89 0.85 -16.98 -5.73
CA GLY A 89 0.76 -17.26 -7.15
C GLY A 89 1.27 -16.15 -8.06
N ILE A 90 1.95 -15.15 -7.50
CA ILE A 90 2.50 -14.03 -8.26
C ILE A 90 3.93 -14.36 -8.68
N THR A 91 4.21 -14.24 -9.97
CA THR A 91 5.56 -14.48 -10.50
C THR A 91 6.40 -13.22 -10.41
N VAL A 92 7.59 -13.35 -9.83
CA VAL A 92 8.55 -12.24 -9.68
C VAL A 92 9.85 -12.62 -10.36
N GLU A 93 10.32 -11.76 -11.25
CA GLU A 93 11.60 -11.94 -11.95
C GLU A 93 12.41 -10.67 -11.83
N ASN A 94 13.64 -10.75 -11.30
CA ASN A 94 14.52 -9.62 -11.11
C ASN A 94 13.82 -8.49 -10.31
N LEU A 95 13.13 -8.87 -9.24
CA LEU A 95 12.37 -7.97 -8.37
C LEU A 95 11.19 -7.28 -9.07
N ARG A 96 10.82 -7.70 -10.26
CA ARG A 96 9.72 -7.14 -11.04
C ARG A 96 8.56 -8.11 -11.09
N ILE A 97 7.36 -7.61 -10.84
CA ILE A 97 6.13 -8.40 -10.92
C ILE A 97 5.81 -8.67 -12.39
N LYS A 98 5.65 -9.94 -12.74
CA LYS A 98 5.17 -10.33 -14.06
C LYS A 98 3.67 -10.10 -14.14
N ASN A 99 3.19 -9.59 -15.27
CA ASN A 99 1.77 -9.26 -15.46
C ASN A 99 1.26 -8.20 -14.48
N PHE A 100 2.10 -7.23 -14.15
CA PHE A 100 1.77 -6.21 -13.16
C PHE A 100 0.45 -5.51 -13.48
N LYS A 101 0.23 -5.10 -14.72
CA LYS A 101 -1.01 -4.38 -15.11
C LYS A 101 -2.25 -5.21 -14.82
N LYS A 102 -2.19 -6.51 -15.07
CA LYS A 102 -3.31 -7.41 -14.83
C LYS A 102 -3.59 -7.60 -13.35
N LEU A 103 -2.53 -7.65 -12.54
CA LEU A 103 -2.63 -7.89 -11.10
C LEU A 103 -2.85 -6.62 -10.30
N PHE A 104 -2.68 -5.45 -10.92
CA PHE A 104 -2.78 -4.18 -10.22
C PHE A 104 -4.20 -3.92 -9.72
N TRP A 105 -4.30 -3.64 -8.43
CA TRP A 105 -5.55 -3.31 -7.76
C TRP A 105 -5.52 -1.81 -7.42
N ASN A 106 -6.45 -1.06 -7.98
CA ASN A 106 -6.54 0.38 -7.75
C ASN A 106 -7.68 0.65 -6.78
N PRO A 107 -7.38 1.07 -5.54
CA PRO A 107 -8.44 1.30 -4.56
C PRO A 107 -9.47 2.34 -4.97
N LEU A 108 -9.08 3.33 -5.78
CA LEU A 108 -10.03 4.34 -6.25
C LEU A 108 -11.05 3.78 -7.25
N GLU A 109 -10.75 2.67 -7.90
CA GLU A 109 -11.62 2.06 -8.90
C GLU A 109 -12.35 0.84 -8.38
N GLU A 110 -11.75 0.10 -7.43
CA GLU A 110 -12.26 -1.21 -7.04
C GLU A 110 -12.87 -1.25 -5.65
N LEU A 111 -12.87 -0.14 -4.93
CA LEU A 111 -13.55 -0.05 -3.65
C LEU A 111 -14.92 0.59 -3.76
#